data_baaa30e14b776c8c2defe77da9673268
#
_entry.id   baaa30e14b776c8c2defe77da9673268
#
_cell.length_a   1.000
_cell.length_b   1.000
_cell.length_c   1.000
_cell.angle_alpha   90.00
_cell.angle_beta   90.00
_cell.angle_gamma   90.00
#
_symmetry.space_group_name_H-M   'P 1'
#
loop_
_entity.id
_entity.type
_entity.pdbx_description
1 polymer ?
#
loop_
_entity_poly.entity_id
_entity_poly.type
_entity_poly.pdbx_seq_one_letter_code
_entity_poly.pdbx_strand_id
1 'polypeptide(L)'
;MGKVALIERLTDGTACQGDDCAVVDAGNGLLTLLTTQTLVEGVDFDMMYTPLKHLGYKAVAVAISNIAAMNGHPRQAMVSIAVSNRYSVEALDELYAGVRLCCERYDVSLVGGDTATSRAGMVITVSVRGEVEASKVVYRHGAKTHDLVCCSGDLGSAYAGLLVLEREKVTYQANPDFQPDLDGYDYVLERFLKPEPRMDIVKKLDEAGVVPTSMTDVSRGLADSLLHLSRASRMGCEVYEERLPIDYQTSRVCSEMSKNMLPVSCALNGGEDYELLFTVDQKDYDRIKEMEGIHIIGYVTEEGMTPVMVTPQNTTITLRAQGFQGVEE
;
A
#
# COMPACT_ATOMS: atom_id res chain seq x y z
N MET A 1 12.44 7.05 18.66
CA MET A 1 12.94 7.13 17.26
C MET A 1 11.86 6.53 16.39
N GLY A 2 11.37 7.25 15.40
CA GLY A 2 10.35 6.75 14.45
C GLY A 2 10.95 5.74 13.46
N LYS A 3 10.09 4.96 12.77
CA LYS A 3 10.52 3.91 11.82
C LYS A 3 11.40 4.47 10.69
N VAL A 4 11.06 5.64 10.17
CA VAL A 4 11.83 6.30 9.09
C VAL A 4 13.26 6.60 9.55
N ALA A 5 13.42 7.25 10.70
CA ALA A 5 14.73 7.56 11.26
C ALA A 5 15.54 6.30 11.65
N LEU A 6 14.87 5.22 12.05
CA LEU A 6 15.52 3.94 12.30
C LEU A 6 16.08 3.34 11.00
N ILE A 7 15.28 3.31 9.93
CA ILE A 7 15.71 2.80 8.62
C ILE A 7 16.91 3.60 8.11
N GLU A 8 16.82 4.93 8.13
CA GLU A 8 17.92 5.81 7.72
C GLU A 8 19.22 5.52 8.47
N ARG A 9 19.12 5.34 9.80
CA ARG A 9 20.29 5.01 10.63
C ARG A 9 20.87 3.63 10.30
N LEU A 10 20.03 2.63 10.03
CA LEU A 10 20.48 1.26 9.74
C LEU A 10 21.05 1.13 8.32
N THR A 11 20.63 2.00 7.40
CA THR A 11 21.07 1.99 6.00
C THR A 11 22.11 3.05 5.66
N ASP A 12 22.55 3.83 6.67
CA ASP A 12 23.59 4.84 6.49
C ASP A 12 24.88 4.20 5.95
N GLY A 13 25.47 4.85 4.93
CA GLY A 13 26.67 4.34 4.23
C GLY A 13 26.42 3.12 3.33
N THR A 14 25.17 2.69 3.12
CA THR A 14 24.82 1.61 2.19
C THR A 14 24.32 2.16 0.85
N ALA A 15 24.13 1.28 -0.14
CA ALA A 15 23.52 1.63 -1.43
C ALA A 15 21.97 1.68 -1.37
N CYS A 16 21.37 1.69 -0.20
CA CYS A 16 19.93 1.76 -0.02
C CYS A 16 19.41 3.13 -0.49
N GLN A 17 18.47 3.12 -1.43
CA GLN A 17 17.95 4.34 -2.05
C GLN A 17 16.76 4.95 -1.28
N GLY A 18 16.18 4.21 -0.30
CA GLY A 18 15.04 4.68 0.49
C GLY A 18 13.73 4.79 -0.31
N ASP A 19 13.59 4.00 -1.36
CA ASP A 19 12.42 3.92 -2.23
C ASP A 19 11.62 2.62 -2.03
N ASP A 20 10.56 2.39 -2.82
CA ASP A 20 9.71 1.20 -2.72
C ASP A 20 10.46 -0.08 -3.13
N CYS A 21 11.42 0.04 -4.06
CA CYS A 21 12.34 -1.03 -4.43
C CYS A 21 13.78 -0.53 -4.44
N ALA A 22 14.72 -1.46 -4.27
CA ALA A 22 16.11 -1.25 -4.70
C ALA A 22 16.18 -1.36 -6.22
N VAL A 23 16.99 -0.50 -6.84
CA VAL A 23 17.16 -0.44 -8.30
C VAL A 23 18.57 -0.86 -8.66
N VAL A 24 18.67 -1.83 -9.56
CA VAL A 24 19.96 -2.34 -10.09
C VAL A 24 19.96 -2.24 -11.60
N ASP A 25 20.97 -1.57 -12.15
CA ASP A 25 21.14 -1.48 -13.61
C ASP A 25 21.54 -2.86 -14.18
N ALA A 26 20.73 -3.35 -15.11
CA ALA A 26 20.97 -4.61 -15.82
C ALA A 26 21.84 -4.41 -17.09
N GLY A 27 22.21 -3.18 -17.43
CA GLY A 27 23.16 -2.85 -18.50
C GLY A 27 22.62 -2.91 -19.94
N ASN A 28 21.31 -3.07 -20.12
CA ASN A 28 20.66 -3.18 -21.43
C ASN A 28 19.47 -2.21 -21.62
N GLY A 29 19.45 -1.10 -20.88
CA GLY A 29 18.33 -0.16 -20.86
C GLY A 29 17.16 -0.59 -19.98
N LEU A 30 17.27 -1.75 -19.33
CA LEU A 30 16.35 -2.23 -18.32
C LEU A 30 16.96 -2.09 -16.92
N LEU A 31 16.15 -1.68 -15.97
CA LEU A 31 16.47 -1.68 -14.55
C LEU A 31 15.79 -2.87 -13.89
N THR A 32 16.50 -3.55 -13.01
CA THR A 32 15.95 -4.58 -12.12
C THR A 32 15.47 -3.91 -10.83
N LEU A 33 14.23 -4.15 -10.48
CA LEU A 33 13.60 -3.75 -9.22
C LEU A 33 13.61 -4.92 -8.24
N LEU A 34 14.07 -4.69 -7.02
CA LEU A 34 14.11 -5.71 -5.96
C LEU A 34 13.40 -5.17 -4.72
N THR A 35 12.43 -5.92 -4.25
CA THR A 35 11.73 -5.61 -2.99
C THR A 35 11.56 -6.83 -2.12
N THR A 36 11.34 -6.62 -0.83
CA THR A 36 11.00 -7.66 0.14
C THR A 36 9.97 -7.13 1.13
N GLN A 37 8.96 -7.93 1.41
CA GLN A 37 7.90 -7.63 2.39
C GLN A 37 7.79 -8.77 3.38
N THR A 38 7.62 -8.43 4.65
CA THR A 38 7.46 -9.40 5.73
C THR A 38 6.14 -9.16 6.43
N LEU A 39 5.32 -10.19 6.56
CA LEU A 39 4.07 -10.20 7.31
C LEU A 39 4.24 -11.07 8.56
N VAL A 40 3.82 -10.53 9.71
CA VAL A 40 3.97 -11.17 11.03
C VAL A 40 2.58 -11.40 11.63
N GLU A 41 2.31 -12.62 12.06
CA GLU A 41 1.07 -12.98 12.76
C GLU A 41 0.89 -12.15 14.04
N GLY A 42 -0.33 -11.63 14.22
CA GLY A 42 -0.68 -10.74 15.34
C GLY A 42 -0.29 -9.28 15.13
N VAL A 43 0.35 -8.94 13.97
CA VAL A 43 0.70 -7.59 13.57
C VAL A 43 0.05 -7.25 12.22
N ASP A 44 0.38 -8.01 11.16
CA ASP A 44 -0.08 -7.75 9.80
C ASP A 44 -1.30 -8.62 9.44
N PHE A 45 -1.56 -9.67 10.18
CA PHE A 45 -2.73 -10.55 10.03
C PHE A 45 -3.04 -11.29 11.34
N ASP A 46 -4.30 -11.70 11.50
CA ASP A 46 -4.75 -12.52 12.62
C ASP A 46 -5.44 -13.79 12.09
N MET A 47 -5.00 -14.95 12.59
CA MET A 47 -5.51 -16.25 12.17
C MET A 47 -6.95 -16.53 12.62
N MET A 48 -7.53 -15.70 13.46
CA MET A 48 -8.95 -15.84 13.86
C MET A 48 -9.91 -15.46 12.73
N TYR A 49 -9.48 -14.56 11.82
CA TYR A 49 -10.33 -14.08 10.74
C TYR A 49 -9.65 -14.05 9.35
N THR A 50 -8.36 -14.41 9.25
CA THR A 50 -7.65 -14.38 7.97
C THR A 50 -7.57 -15.79 7.37
N PRO A 51 -8.32 -16.10 6.29
CA PRO A 51 -8.20 -17.39 5.61
C PRO A 51 -6.81 -17.54 4.99
N LEU A 52 -6.20 -18.72 5.13
CA LEU A 52 -4.83 -18.97 4.67
C LEU A 52 -4.63 -18.71 3.18
N LYS A 53 -5.62 -19.03 2.35
CA LYS A 53 -5.57 -18.73 0.91
C LYS A 53 -5.54 -17.22 0.63
N HIS A 54 -6.33 -16.42 1.35
CA HIS A 54 -6.27 -14.95 1.25
C HIS A 54 -4.93 -14.42 1.75
N LEU A 55 -4.41 -14.96 2.86
CA LEU A 55 -3.12 -14.57 3.40
C LEU A 55 -1.97 -14.82 2.41
N GLY A 56 -1.96 -15.99 1.76
CA GLY A 56 -0.97 -16.32 0.72
C GLY A 56 -1.06 -15.38 -0.47
N TYR A 57 -2.27 -15.03 -0.91
CA TYR A 57 -2.49 -14.04 -1.97
C TYR A 57 -1.98 -12.66 -1.55
N LYS A 58 -2.43 -12.17 -0.39
CA LYS A 58 -2.03 -10.88 0.19
C LYS A 58 -0.51 -10.76 0.30
N ALA A 59 0.17 -11.78 0.80
CA ALA A 59 1.61 -11.75 0.99
C ALA A 59 2.39 -11.47 -0.32
N VAL A 60 1.93 -12.02 -1.45
CA VAL A 60 2.53 -11.74 -2.77
C VAL A 60 2.07 -10.39 -3.31
N ALA A 61 0.78 -10.08 -3.17
CA ALA A 61 0.18 -8.84 -3.68
C ALA A 61 0.85 -7.59 -3.13
N VAL A 62 1.12 -7.55 -1.81
CA VAL A 62 1.76 -6.40 -1.16
C VAL A 62 3.21 -6.19 -1.62
N ALA A 63 3.91 -7.27 -1.98
CA ALA A 63 5.25 -7.16 -2.55
C ALA A 63 5.22 -6.69 -4.02
N ILE A 64 4.20 -7.12 -4.80
CA ILE A 64 3.98 -6.65 -6.17
C ILE A 64 3.62 -5.15 -6.16
N SER A 65 2.90 -4.66 -5.15
CA SER A 65 2.54 -3.24 -5.03
C SER A 65 3.77 -2.32 -5.05
N ASN A 66 4.87 -2.71 -4.40
CA ASN A 66 6.11 -1.95 -4.44
C ASN A 66 6.72 -1.88 -5.86
N ILE A 67 6.57 -2.94 -6.66
CA ILE A 67 7.01 -2.93 -8.06
C ILE A 67 6.14 -1.97 -8.88
N ALA A 68 4.81 -2.03 -8.66
CA ALA A 68 3.86 -1.11 -9.29
C ALA A 68 4.16 0.35 -8.94
N ALA A 69 4.50 0.62 -7.66
CA ALA A 69 4.87 1.94 -7.16
C ALA A 69 6.10 2.56 -7.83
N MET A 70 6.91 1.77 -8.52
CA MET A 70 8.04 2.23 -9.32
C MET A 70 7.80 2.10 -10.84
N ASN A 71 6.53 2.00 -11.24
CA ASN A 71 6.10 1.86 -12.64
C ASN A 71 6.70 0.62 -13.34
N GLY A 72 6.98 -0.43 -12.55
CA GLY A 72 7.63 -1.64 -13.01
C GLY A 72 6.68 -2.81 -13.26
N HIS A 73 7.22 -3.88 -13.81
CA HIS A 73 6.53 -5.15 -14.07
C HIS A 73 7.16 -6.26 -13.21
N PRO A 74 6.39 -6.94 -12.33
CA PRO A 74 6.90 -8.05 -11.53
C PRO A 74 7.22 -9.24 -12.44
N ARG A 75 8.23 -10.06 -12.08
CA ARG A 75 8.70 -11.20 -12.88
C ARG A 75 8.86 -12.47 -12.07
N GLN A 76 9.57 -12.39 -10.95
CA GLN A 76 9.84 -13.55 -10.11
C GLN A 76 9.52 -13.22 -8.66
N ALA A 77 9.06 -14.25 -7.93
CA ALA A 77 8.85 -14.19 -6.49
C ALA A 77 9.56 -15.34 -5.77
N MET A 78 10.03 -15.08 -4.57
CA MET A 78 10.49 -16.07 -3.60
C MET A 78 9.69 -15.88 -2.32
N VAL A 79 9.26 -16.99 -1.70
CA VAL A 79 8.46 -16.98 -0.47
C VAL A 79 9.17 -17.75 0.61
N SER A 80 9.53 -17.08 1.70
CA SER A 80 10.08 -17.70 2.89
C SER A 80 9.05 -17.67 4.01
N ILE A 81 8.84 -18.82 4.67
CA ILE A 81 7.91 -18.94 5.79
C ILE A 81 8.60 -19.45 7.05
N ALA A 82 8.24 -18.89 8.19
CA ALA A 82 8.57 -19.44 9.49
C ALA A 82 7.28 -19.86 10.19
N VAL A 83 7.11 -21.16 10.46
CA VAL A 83 5.86 -21.73 10.97
C VAL A 83 6.09 -22.63 12.17
N SER A 84 5.10 -22.74 13.04
CA SER A 84 5.09 -23.68 14.16
C SER A 84 4.38 -24.98 13.77
N ASN A 85 4.56 -26.02 14.60
CA ASN A 85 3.93 -27.33 14.41
C ASN A 85 2.40 -27.35 14.59
N ARG A 86 1.76 -26.23 14.88
CA ARG A 86 0.30 -26.12 14.93
C ARG A 86 -0.35 -26.06 13.53
N TYR A 87 0.45 -25.80 12.49
CA TYR A 87 -0.03 -25.80 11.11
C TYR A 87 0.19 -27.16 10.47
N SER A 88 -0.87 -27.77 9.96
CA SER A 88 -0.80 -29.00 9.17
C SER A 88 -0.25 -28.74 7.77
N VAL A 89 0.12 -29.79 7.06
CA VAL A 89 0.56 -29.70 5.65
C VAL A 89 -0.56 -29.10 4.77
N GLU A 90 -1.80 -29.55 4.99
CA GLU A 90 -2.98 -29.08 4.24
C GLU A 90 -3.22 -27.57 4.46
N ALA A 91 -2.97 -27.07 5.67
CA ALA A 91 -3.05 -25.65 5.96
C ALA A 91 -1.99 -24.85 5.18
N LEU A 92 -0.78 -25.38 5.05
CA LEU A 92 0.27 -24.75 4.25
C LEU A 92 -0.01 -24.88 2.75
N ASP A 93 -0.66 -25.97 2.30
CA ASP A 93 -1.13 -26.10 0.91
C ASP A 93 -2.16 -25.03 0.54
N GLU A 94 -3.09 -24.69 1.44
CA GLU A 94 -4.05 -23.60 1.28
C GLU A 94 -3.34 -22.24 1.20
N LEU A 95 -2.34 -21.98 2.06
CA LEU A 95 -1.53 -20.77 1.99
C LEU A 95 -0.86 -20.65 0.60
N TYR A 96 -0.20 -21.71 0.16
CA TYR A 96 0.47 -21.74 -1.14
C TYR A 96 -0.48 -21.74 -2.33
N ALA A 97 -1.73 -22.19 -2.16
CA ALA A 97 -2.77 -22.01 -3.18
C ALA A 97 -3.05 -20.52 -3.42
N GLY A 98 -3.08 -19.70 -2.37
CA GLY A 98 -3.17 -18.25 -2.48
C GLY A 98 -1.95 -17.61 -3.12
N VAL A 99 -0.75 -18.03 -2.73
CA VAL A 99 0.52 -17.58 -3.34
C VAL A 99 0.51 -17.83 -4.85
N ARG A 100 0.18 -19.07 -5.27
CA ARG A 100 0.12 -19.43 -6.69
C ARG A 100 -0.93 -18.63 -7.45
N LEU A 101 -2.11 -18.45 -6.86
CA LEU A 101 -3.18 -17.67 -7.48
C LEU A 101 -2.76 -16.21 -7.78
N CYS A 102 -2.08 -15.56 -6.83
CA CYS A 102 -1.57 -14.21 -7.04
C CYS A 102 -0.45 -14.19 -8.11
N CYS A 103 0.48 -15.13 -8.04
CA CYS A 103 1.54 -15.25 -9.03
C CYS A 103 1.00 -15.44 -10.45
N GLU A 104 0.02 -16.33 -10.64
CA GLU A 104 -0.65 -16.57 -11.92
C GLU A 104 -1.37 -15.32 -12.44
N ARG A 105 -2.09 -14.62 -11.56
CA ARG A 105 -2.84 -13.40 -11.93
C ARG A 105 -1.95 -12.29 -12.47
N TYR A 106 -0.74 -12.14 -11.94
CA TYR A 106 0.19 -11.06 -12.28
C TYR A 106 1.39 -11.52 -13.13
N ASP A 107 1.32 -12.72 -13.71
CA ASP A 107 2.40 -13.31 -14.55
C ASP A 107 3.76 -13.32 -13.84
N VAL A 108 3.75 -13.73 -12.58
CA VAL A 108 4.95 -13.84 -11.73
C VAL A 108 5.33 -15.30 -11.56
N SER A 109 6.59 -15.65 -11.84
CA SER A 109 7.11 -17.00 -11.60
C SER A 109 7.52 -17.15 -10.14
N LEU A 110 6.92 -18.11 -9.41
CA LEU A 110 7.41 -18.52 -8.10
C LEU A 110 8.66 -19.39 -8.30
N VAL A 111 9.85 -18.86 -7.94
CA VAL A 111 11.12 -19.48 -8.28
C VAL A 111 11.86 -20.09 -7.09
N GLY A 112 11.36 -19.89 -5.87
CA GLY A 112 11.99 -20.47 -4.68
C GLY A 112 11.47 -19.89 -3.38
N GLY A 113 12.21 -20.15 -2.32
CA GLY A 113 11.90 -19.68 -0.97
C GLY A 113 12.67 -20.47 0.08
N ASP A 114 12.25 -20.35 1.33
CA ASP A 114 12.81 -21.06 2.47
C ASP A 114 11.71 -21.41 3.47
N THR A 115 11.98 -22.42 4.31
CA THR A 115 11.06 -22.82 5.39
C THR A 115 11.82 -22.97 6.69
N ALA A 116 11.44 -22.19 7.69
CA ALA A 116 12.01 -22.21 9.03
C ALA A 116 10.97 -22.57 10.09
N THR A 117 11.43 -22.93 11.26
CA THR A 117 10.56 -23.18 12.41
C THR A 117 10.40 -21.92 13.24
N SER A 118 9.15 -21.59 13.59
CA SER A 118 8.81 -20.54 14.56
C SER A 118 8.26 -21.15 15.85
N ARG A 119 8.60 -20.58 16.98
CA ARG A 119 7.99 -20.92 18.29
C ARG A 119 6.83 -20.01 18.67
N ALA A 120 6.68 -18.91 17.95
CA ALA A 120 5.61 -17.93 18.14
C ALA A 120 4.57 -18.06 17.00
N GLY A 121 4.23 -16.99 16.35
CA GLY A 121 3.32 -16.98 15.22
C GLY A 121 3.98 -17.35 13.89
N MET A 122 3.18 -17.30 12.83
CA MET A 122 3.65 -17.42 11.46
C MET A 122 4.31 -16.11 11.01
N VAL A 123 5.42 -16.25 10.28
CA VAL A 123 6.07 -15.13 9.59
C VAL A 123 6.19 -15.51 8.11
N ILE A 124 5.77 -14.61 7.24
CA ILE A 124 5.86 -14.80 5.79
C ILE A 124 6.70 -13.66 5.22
N THR A 125 7.75 -13.99 4.49
CA THR A 125 8.56 -13.00 3.78
C THR A 125 8.50 -13.30 2.29
N VAL A 126 8.09 -12.31 1.50
CA VAL A 126 8.04 -12.41 0.04
C VAL A 126 9.04 -11.42 -0.55
N SER A 127 9.92 -11.92 -1.38
CA SER A 127 10.82 -11.10 -2.19
C SER A 127 10.38 -11.17 -3.64
N VAL A 128 10.24 -10.00 -4.28
CA VAL A 128 9.86 -9.90 -5.69
C VAL A 128 10.95 -9.19 -6.48
N ARG A 129 11.28 -9.77 -7.62
CA ARG A 129 12.08 -9.14 -8.66
C ARG A 129 11.15 -8.65 -9.77
N GLY A 130 11.28 -7.38 -10.14
CA GLY A 130 10.61 -6.77 -11.28
C GLY A 130 11.60 -6.16 -12.25
N GLU A 131 11.06 -5.60 -13.32
CA GLU A 131 11.81 -4.92 -14.38
C GLU A 131 11.06 -3.66 -14.80
N VAL A 132 11.83 -2.65 -15.20
CA VAL A 132 11.29 -1.41 -15.78
C VAL A 132 12.31 -0.85 -16.80
N GLU A 133 11.84 -0.22 -17.86
CA GLU A 133 12.70 0.54 -18.76
C GLU A 133 13.32 1.73 -17.99
N ALA A 134 14.62 2.00 -18.18
CA ALA A 134 15.30 3.10 -17.48
C ALA A 134 14.67 4.47 -17.74
N SER A 135 14.00 4.65 -18.87
CA SER A 135 13.25 5.87 -19.23
C SER A 135 11.87 6.00 -18.56
N LYS A 136 11.35 4.92 -17.96
CA LYS A 136 10.02 4.83 -17.39
C LYS A 136 10.00 4.62 -15.87
N VAL A 137 11.17 4.36 -15.26
CA VAL A 137 11.23 4.18 -13.79
C VAL A 137 10.77 5.45 -13.08
N VAL A 138 9.95 5.27 -12.07
CA VAL A 138 9.43 6.34 -11.22
C VAL A 138 9.89 6.11 -9.79
N TYR A 139 10.27 7.16 -9.13
CA TYR A 139 10.74 7.16 -7.75
C TYR A 139 9.80 7.97 -6.86
N ARG A 140 9.96 7.88 -5.56
CA ARG A 140 9.31 8.78 -4.60
C ARG A 140 9.74 10.25 -4.78
N HIS A 141 10.95 10.48 -5.24
CA HIS A 141 11.43 11.83 -5.59
C HIS A 141 11.09 12.18 -7.05
N GLY A 142 11.07 13.49 -7.35
CA GLY A 142 10.87 13.98 -8.72
C GLY A 142 9.61 14.82 -8.92
N ALA A 143 8.76 14.94 -7.90
CA ALA A 143 7.63 15.86 -7.92
C ALA A 143 8.11 17.31 -8.10
N LYS A 144 7.36 18.10 -8.88
CA LYS A 144 7.66 19.50 -9.20
C LYS A 144 6.51 20.39 -8.80
N THR A 145 6.80 21.65 -8.53
CA THR A 145 5.76 22.67 -8.27
C THR A 145 4.71 22.65 -9.36
N HIS A 146 3.43 22.65 -8.95
CA HIS A 146 2.24 22.58 -9.78
C HIS A 146 1.95 21.23 -10.43
N ASP A 147 2.74 20.18 -10.20
CA ASP A 147 2.34 18.84 -10.58
C ASP A 147 1.00 18.49 -9.91
N LEU A 148 0.15 17.77 -10.61
CA LEU A 148 -1.10 17.25 -10.06
C LEU A 148 -0.79 16.08 -9.13
N VAL A 149 -1.41 16.06 -7.96
CA VAL A 149 -1.39 14.91 -7.05
C VAL A 149 -2.57 14.01 -7.38
N CYS A 150 -2.29 12.78 -7.75
CA CYS A 150 -3.26 11.79 -8.17
C CYS A 150 -3.23 10.55 -7.26
N CYS A 151 -4.39 9.93 -7.07
CA CYS A 151 -4.54 8.68 -6.36
C CYS A 151 -5.38 7.71 -7.18
N SER A 152 -5.03 6.41 -7.17
CA SER A 152 -5.86 5.37 -7.77
C SER A 152 -6.94 4.88 -6.80
N GLY A 153 -8.00 4.27 -7.35
CA GLY A 153 -9.04 3.57 -6.62
C GLY A 153 -9.71 4.38 -5.51
N ASP A 154 -9.90 3.75 -4.36
CA ASP A 154 -10.44 4.37 -3.16
C ASP A 154 -9.55 4.13 -1.93
N LEU A 155 -9.73 4.94 -0.90
CA LEU A 155 -8.90 4.97 0.29
C LEU A 155 -9.69 4.70 1.56
N GLY A 156 -9.06 3.99 2.50
CA GLY A 156 -9.60 3.70 3.83
C GLY A 156 -10.50 2.49 3.89
N SER A 157 -10.83 1.85 2.76
CA SER A 157 -11.70 0.68 2.71
C SER A 157 -11.05 -0.54 3.35
N ALA A 158 -9.75 -0.75 3.18
CA ALA A 158 -9.05 -1.84 3.84
C ALA A 158 -9.09 -1.70 5.37
N TYR A 159 -8.85 -0.50 5.88
CA TYR A 159 -8.96 -0.26 7.33
C TYR A 159 -10.38 -0.41 7.85
N ALA A 160 -11.39 0.02 7.10
CA ALA A 160 -12.78 -0.23 7.45
C ALA A 160 -13.08 -1.74 7.56
N GLY A 161 -12.55 -2.55 6.64
CA GLY A 161 -12.63 -4.01 6.72
C GLY A 161 -11.97 -4.58 7.98
N LEU A 162 -10.79 -4.10 8.33
CA LEU A 162 -10.12 -4.48 9.59
C LEU A 162 -10.98 -4.16 10.81
N LEU A 163 -11.61 -2.98 10.85
CA LEU A 163 -12.48 -2.59 11.96
C LEU A 163 -13.67 -3.54 12.12
N VAL A 164 -14.30 -3.97 11.02
CA VAL A 164 -15.37 -4.97 11.05
C VAL A 164 -14.86 -6.29 11.62
N LEU A 165 -13.74 -6.80 11.12
CA LEU A 165 -13.14 -8.07 11.57
C LEU A 165 -12.76 -8.03 13.06
N GLU A 166 -12.16 -6.95 13.53
CA GLU A 166 -11.79 -6.81 14.94
C GLU A 166 -13.04 -6.69 15.83
N ARG A 167 -14.10 -6.02 15.40
CA ARG A 167 -15.39 -5.97 16.12
C ARG A 167 -15.97 -7.38 16.29
N GLU A 168 -16.04 -8.13 15.20
CA GLU A 168 -16.61 -9.49 15.21
C GLU A 168 -15.73 -10.45 16.02
N LYS A 169 -14.40 -10.32 15.96
CA LYS A 169 -13.48 -11.09 16.79
C LYS A 169 -13.73 -10.85 18.29
N VAL A 170 -13.86 -9.58 18.72
CA VAL A 170 -14.16 -9.24 20.12
C VAL A 170 -15.50 -9.83 20.55
N THR A 171 -16.53 -9.74 19.71
CA THR A 171 -17.85 -10.29 19.96
C THR A 171 -17.79 -11.82 20.13
N TYR A 172 -17.12 -12.51 19.22
CA TYR A 172 -16.93 -13.97 19.26
C TYR A 172 -16.14 -14.41 20.51
N GLN A 173 -15.08 -13.69 20.87
CA GLN A 173 -14.29 -14.00 22.07
C GLN A 173 -15.09 -13.81 23.35
N ALA A 174 -16.00 -12.84 23.41
CA ALA A 174 -16.87 -12.61 24.55
C ALA A 174 -17.99 -13.67 24.66
N ASN A 175 -18.49 -14.17 23.55
CA ASN A 175 -19.52 -15.21 23.49
C ASN A 175 -19.36 -16.07 22.22
N PRO A 176 -18.69 -17.23 22.31
CA PRO A 176 -18.44 -18.12 21.16
C PRO A 176 -19.72 -18.73 20.53
N ASP A 177 -20.87 -18.63 21.18
CA ASP A 177 -22.14 -19.08 20.60
C ASP A 177 -22.69 -18.10 19.56
N PHE A 178 -22.18 -16.87 19.55
CA PHE A 178 -22.50 -15.87 18.53
C PHE A 178 -21.71 -16.13 17.26
N GLN A 179 -22.42 -16.25 16.12
CA GLN A 179 -21.78 -16.27 14.81
C GLN A 179 -21.41 -14.84 14.39
N PRO A 180 -20.19 -14.60 13.83
CA PRO A 180 -19.82 -13.32 13.28
C PRO A 180 -20.82 -12.84 12.22
N ASP A 181 -21.21 -11.57 12.26
CA ASP A 181 -22.06 -10.94 11.25
C ASP A 181 -21.20 -10.15 10.25
N LEU A 182 -20.97 -10.78 9.11
CA LEU A 182 -20.15 -10.22 8.03
C LEU A 182 -20.98 -9.84 6.79
N ASP A 183 -22.31 -10.03 6.84
CA ASP A 183 -23.20 -9.79 5.70
C ASP A 183 -23.21 -8.31 5.30
N GLY A 184 -22.97 -8.06 4.00
CA GLY A 184 -22.96 -6.71 3.43
C GLY A 184 -21.69 -5.92 3.67
N TYR A 185 -20.62 -6.56 4.19
CA TYR A 185 -19.29 -5.96 4.31
C TYR A 185 -18.29 -6.51 3.29
N ASP A 186 -18.76 -7.30 2.32
CA ASP A 186 -17.90 -8.03 1.36
C ASP A 186 -16.81 -7.15 0.75
N TYR A 187 -17.17 -5.94 0.32
CA TYR A 187 -16.24 -5.02 -0.31
C TYR A 187 -15.07 -4.63 0.62
N VAL A 188 -15.36 -4.10 1.81
CA VAL A 188 -14.31 -3.66 2.74
C VAL A 188 -13.50 -4.83 3.28
N LEU A 189 -14.12 -6.00 3.44
CA LEU A 189 -13.44 -7.24 3.83
C LEU A 189 -12.49 -7.71 2.73
N GLU A 190 -12.92 -7.70 1.47
CA GLU A 190 -12.06 -8.05 0.33
C GLU A 190 -10.87 -7.09 0.24
N ARG A 191 -11.09 -5.79 0.38
CA ARG A 191 -10.03 -4.77 0.35
C ARG A 191 -8.94 -5.05 1.39
N PHE A 192 -9.29 -5.49 2.60
CA PHE A 192 -8.31 -5.83 3.65
C PHE A 192 -7.68 -7.21 3.48
N LEU A 193 -8.51 -8.24 3.23
CA LEU A 193 -8.04 -9.64 3.20
C LEU A 193 -7.33 -10.01 1.91
N LYS A 194 -7.66 -9.35 0.80
CA LYS A 194 -7.16 -9.66 -0.54
C LYS A 194 -6.91 -8.38 -1.34
N PRO A 195 -5.94 -7.54 -0.92
CA PRO A 195 -5.60 -6.32 -1.66
C PRO A 195 -5.11 -6.64 -3.07
N GLU A 196 -5.38 -5.72 -4.01
CA GLU A 196 -4.98 -5.85 -5.40
C GLU A 196 -3.90 -4.80 -5.74
N PRO A 197 -2.67 -5.20 -6.07
CA PRO A 197 -1.65 -4.27 -6.55
C PRO A 197 -2.08 -3.65 -7.87
N ARG A 198 -1.94 -2.34 -8.00
CA ARG A 198 -2.55 -1.56 -9.08
C ARG A 198 -1.74 -1.61 -10.39
N MET A 199 -1.45 -2.83 -10.85
CA MET A 199 -0.82 -3.08 -12.15
C MET A 199 -1.70 -2.62 -13.33
N ASP A 200 -3.01 -2.55 -13.13
CA ASP A 200 -3.97 -1.99 -14.08
C ASP A 200 -3.71 -0.49 -14.34
N ILE A 201 -3.36 0.25 -13.30
CA ILE A 201 -3.02 1.68 -13.40
C ILE A 201 -1.68 1.89 -14.09
N VAL A 202 -0.66 1.09 -13.72
CA VAL A 202 0.65 1.10 -14.43
C VAL A 202 0.45 0.90 -15.93
N LYS A 203 -0.40 -0.06 -16.32
CA LYS A 203 -0.72 -0.32 -17.72
C LYS A 203 -1.46 0.85 -18.38
N LYS A 204 -2.47 1.44 -17.72
CA LYS A 204 -3.22 2.59 -18.23
C LYS A 204 -2.31 3.81 -18.47
N LEU A 205 -1.40 4.08 -17.55
CA LEU A 205 -0.43 5.17 -17.68
C LEU A 205 0.52 4.94 -18.85
N ASP A 206 1.02 3.71 -19.02
CA ASP A 206 1.89 3.35 -20.14
C ASP A 206 1.16 3.48 -21.50
N GLU A 207 -0.06 2.96 -21.61
CA GLU A 207 -0.90 3.06 -22.81
C GLU A 207 -1.20 4.51 -23.20
N ALA A 208 -1.34 5.41 -22.22
CA ALA A 208 -1.54 6.83 -22.43
C ALA A 208 -0.23 7.60 -22.69
N GLY A 209 0.93 6.96 -22.57
CA GLY A 209 2.24 7.60 -22.67
C GLY A 209 2.48 8.64 -21.57
N VAL A 210 1.95 8.40 -20.36
CA VAL A 210 2.13 9.24 -19.18
C VAL A 210 3.12 8.55 -18.24
N VAL A 211 4.22 9.21 -17.94
CA VAL A 211 5.17 8.77 -16.91
C VAL A 211 5.04 9.72 -15.72
N PRO A 212 4.62 9.23 -14.54
CA PRO A 212 4.54 10.05 -13.34
C PRO A 212 5.87 10.70 -12.98
N THR A 213 5.82 11.88 -12.39
CA THR A 213 7.02 12.59 -11.92
C THR A 213 7.52 12.05 -10.59
N SER A 214 6.60 11.55 -9.73
CA SER A 214 6.90 10.77 -8.53
C SER A 214 5.78 9.79 -8.24
N MET A 215 6.06 8.70 -7.52
CA MET A 215 5.06 7.69 -7.18
C MET A 215 5.47 6.88 -5.94
N THR A 216 4.48 6.39 -5.21
CA THR A 216 4.58 5.39 -4.14
C THR A 216 3.25 4.67 -3.97
N ASP A 217 3.20 3.58 -3.23
CA ASP A 217 1.93 2.97 -2.84
C ASP A 217 1.35 3.55 -1.53
N VAL A 218 0.05 3.32 -1.30
CA VAL A 218 -0.65 3.72 -0.08
C VAL A 218 -0.79 2.50 0.84
N SER A 219 0.31 2.10 1.45
CA SER A 219 0.37 0.94 2.36
C SER A 219 0.11 1.30 3.83
N ARG A 220 0.33 2.55 4.25
CA ARG A 220 0.13 3.02 5.63
C ARG A 220 -0.82 4.19 5.77
N GLY A 221 -1.62 4.42 4.75
CA GLY A 221 -2.53 5.54 4.64
C GLY A 221 -1.94 6.72 3.87
N LEU A 222 -2.85 7.53 3.35
CA LEU A 222 -2.52 8.63 2.44
C LEU A 222 -1.56 9.65 3.07
N ALA A 223 -1.71 9.95 4.37
CA ALA A 223 -0.86 10.94 5.03
C ALA A 223 0.62 10.51 5.06
N ASP A 224 0.88 9.22 5.35
CA ASP A 224 2.23 8.65 5.33
C ASP A 224 2.85 8.72 3.92
N SER A 225 2.11 8.31 2.90
CA SER A 225 2.57 8.32 1.51
C SER A 225 2.83 9.73 0.99
N LEU A 226 1.97 10.72 1.31
CA LEU A 226 2.19 12.12 0.96
C LEU A 226 3.44 12.70 1.63
N LEU A 227 3.69 12.35 2.90
CA LEU A 227 4.89 12.78 3.62
C LEU A 227 6.15 12.15 3.03
N HIS A 228 6.10 10.89 2.57
CA HIS A 228 7.22 10.25 1.88
C HIS A 228 7.54 10.92 0.54
N LEU A 229 6.54 11.16 -0.32
CA LEU A 229 6.72 11.88 -1.59
C LEU A 229 7.26 13.30 -1.37
N SER A 230 6.66 14.02 -0.43
CA SER A 230 7.07 15.38 -0.06
C SER A 230 8.52 15.43 0.38
N ARG A 231 8.91 14.55 1.31
CA ARG A 231 10.27 14.49 1.82
C ARG A 231 11.29 14.12 0.73
N ALA A 232 10.99 13.08 -0.06
CA ALA A 232 11.86 12.63 -1.12
C ALA A 232 12.06 13.69 -2.22
N SER A 233 11.00 14.43 -2.55
CA SER A 233 11.02 15.50 -3.55
C SER A 233 11.43 16.86 -2.99
N ARG A 234 11.46 17.04 -1.66
CA ARG A 234 11.61 18.32 -0.94
C ARG A 234 10.53 19.36 -1.28
N MET A 235 9.36 18.88 -1.66
CA MET A 235 8.23 19.71 -2.10
C MET A 235 7.08 19.56 -1.12
N GLY A 236 6.27 20.61 -0.92
CA GLY A 236 4.99 20.48 -0.26
C GLY A 236 3.92 19.93 -1.18
N CYS A 237 2.76 19.61 -0.63
CA CYS A 237 1.56 19.35 -1.42
C CYS A 237 0.31 19.82 -0.68
N GLU A 238 -0.71 20.17 -1.44
CA GLU A 238 -2.03 20.52 -0.96
C GLU A 238 -3.04 19.55 -1.55
N VAL A 239 -3.75 18.81 -0.69
CA VAL A 239 -4.82 17.89 -1.09
C VAL A 239 -6.16 18.36 -0.52
N TYR A 240 -7.24 18.07 -1.22
CA TYR A 240 -8.60 18.52 -0.86
C TYR A 240 -9.39 17.34 -0.30
N GLU A 241 -9.91 17.48 0.93
CA GLU A 241 -10.73 16.45 1.58
C GLU A 241 -11.90 16.01 0.69
N GLU A 242 -12.57 16.96 0.04
CA GLU A 242 -13.72 16.70 -0.85
C GLU A 242 -13.37 15.91 -2.12
N ARG A 243 -12.08 15.82 -2.45
CA ARG A 243 -11.59 15.10 -3.63
C ARG A 243 -11.00 13.73 -3.30
N LEU A 244 -10.91 13.38 -2.01
CA LEU A 244 -10.43 12.07 -1.62
C LEU A 244 -11.43 11.00 -2.05
N PRO A 245 -11.00 9.98 -2.79
CA PRO A 245 -11.88 8.89 -3.18
C PRO A 245 -12.13 7.98 -1.98
N ILE A 246 -13.27 8.11 -1.35
CA ILE A 246 -13.70 7.30 -0.22
C ILE A 246 -15.01 6.62 -0.60
N ASP A 247 -15.01 5.29 -0.58
CA ASP A 247 -16.19 4.51 -0.93
C ASP A 247 -17.32 4.69 0.09
N TYR A 248 -18.56 4.57 -0.39
CA TYR A 248 -19.74 4.62 0.45
C TYR A 248 -19.72 3.58 1.58
N GLN A 249 -19.22 2.37 1.32
CA GLN A 249 -19.17 1.31 2.34
C GLN A 249 -18.19 1.66 3.46
N THR A 250 -17.07 2.33 3.16
CA THR A 250 -16.17 2.88 4.19
C THR A 250 -16.89 3.87 5.09
N SER A 251 -17.65 4.80 4.48
CA SER A 251 -18.43 5.80 5.22
C SER A 251 -19.52 5.15 6.09
N ARG A 252 -20.16 4.11 5.58
CA ARG A 252 -21.16 3.32 6.32
C ARG A 252 -20.52 2.65 7.54
N VAL A 253 -19.40 1.92 7.35
CA VAL A 253 -18.68 1.26 8.46
C VAL A 253 -18.27 2.28 9.52
N CYS A 254 -17.69 3.41 9.14
CA CYS A 254 -17.31 4.46 10.09
C CYS A 254 -18.51 4.93 10.94
N SER A 255 -19.67 5.15 10.32
CA SER A 255 -20.88 5.59 11.03
C SER A 255 -21.43 4.54 12.00
N GLU A 256 -21.27 3.25 11.68
CA GLU A 256 -21.66 2.12 12.54
C GLU A 256 -20.69 1.93 13.71
N MET A 257 -19.38 2.13 13.50
CA MET A 257 -18.37 1.97 14.55
C MET A 257 -18.44 3.07 15.60
N SER A 258 -18.57 4.32 15.19
CA SER A 258 -18.69 5.46 16.13
C SER A 258 -19.19 6.71 15.40
N LYS A 259 -20.05 7.48 16.08
CA LYS A 259 -20.51 8.79 15.58
C LYS A 259 -19.39 9.81 15.38
N ASN A 260 -18.22 9.58 15.99
CA ASN A 260 -17.07 10.46 15.90
C ASN A 260 -16.00 9.96 14.93
N MET A 261 -16.20 8.78 14.32
CA MET A 261 -15.24 8.24 13.34
C MET A 261 -15.53 8.85 11.98
N LEU A 262 -14.55 9.59 11.46
CA LEU A 262 -14.63 10.22 10.15
C LEU A 262 -14.02 9.31 9.10
N PRO A 263 -14.69 9.08 7.95
CA PRO A 263 -14.13 8.28 6.85
C PRO A 263 -12.78 8.79 6.36
N VAL A 264 -12.57 10.11 6.37
CA VAL A 264 -11.28 10.73 6.04
C VAL A 264 -10.15 10.27 6.95
N SER A 265 -10.42 9.94 8.22
CA SER A 265 -9.41 9.41 9.13
C SER A 265 -8.96 8.01 8.73
N CYS A 266 -9.87 7.19 8.19
CA CYS A 266 -9.52 5.88 7.63
C CYS A 266 -8.63 6.04 6.39
N ALA A 267 -8.97 6.94 5.49
CA ALA A 267 -8.19 7.21 4.29
C ALA A 267 -6.78 7.76 4.61
N LEU A 268 -6.68 8.70 5.56
CA LEU A 268 -5.40 9.31 5.90
C LEU A 268 -4.46 8.38 6.67
N ASN A 269 -4.99 7.57 7.61
CA ASN A 269 -4.18 6.87 8.61
C ASN A 269 -4.46 5.36 8.70
N GLY A 270 -5.41 4.83 7.98
CA GLY A 270 -5.81 3.43 8.08
C GLY A 270 -4.78 2.47 7.50
N GLY A 271 -4.35 2.73 6.29
CA GLY A 271 -3.41 1.88 5.56
C GLY A 271 -4.03 0.64 4.95
N GLU A 272 -3.17 -0.20 4.38
CA GLU A 272 -3.50 -1.48 3.72
C GLU A 272 -4.32 -1.35 2.42
N ASP A 273 -4.46 -0.14 1.86
CA ASP A 273 -5.21 0.07 0.62
C ASP A 273 -4.44 -0.37 -0.62
N TYR A 274 -3.10 -0.25 -0.62
CA TYR A 274 -2.20 -0.59 -1.73
C TYR A 274 -2.60 0.08 -3.06
N GLU A 275 -3.23 1.25 -2.97
CA GLU A 275 -3.45 2.13 -4.11
C GLU A 275 -2.16 2.86 -4.48
N LEU A 276 -2.07 3.42 -5.69
CA LEU A 276 -0.94 4.25 -6.12
C LEU A 276 -1.23 5.72 -5.85
N LEU A 277 -0.31 6.38 -5.16
CA LEU A 277 -0.23 7.82 -5.04
C LEU A 277 0.89 8.32 -5.93
N PHE A 278 0.61 9.25 -6.84
CA PHE A 278 1.58 9.73 -7.80
C PHE A 278 1.37 11.18 -8.20
N THR A 279 2.40 11.79 -8.75
CA THR A 279 2.32 13.14 -9.31
C THR A 279 2.56 13.11 -10.80
N VAL A 280 1.89 14.01 -11.54
CA VAL A 280 2.06 14.18 -12.98
C VAL A 280 2.12 15.65 -13.35
N ASP A 281 2.84 15.97 -14.41
CA ASP A 281 2.92 17.30 -14.99
C ASP A 281 1.52 17.76 -15.44
N GLN A 282 1.18 19.04 -15.24
CA GLN A 282 -0.11 19.62 -15.63
C GLN A 282 -0.44 19.45 -17.12
N LYS A 283 0.57 19.32 -17.99
CA LYS A 283 0.35 19.06 -19.42
C LYS A 283 -0.39 17.75 -19.69
N ASP A 284 -0.33 16.79 -18.75
CA ASP A 284 -0.98 15.50 -18.85
C ASP A 284 -2.40 15.49 -18.24
N TYR A 285 -2.89 16.65 -17.74
CA TYR A 285 -4.22 16.79 -17.13
C TYR A 285 -5.34 16.17 -17.98
N ASP A 286 -5.38 16.52 -19.28
CA ASP A 286 -6.44 16.04 -20.17
C ASP A 286 -6.42 14.51 -20.39
N ARG A 287 -5.27 13.87 -20.25
CA ARG A 287 -5.12 12.42 -20.31
C ARG A 287 -5.55 11.75 -19.01
N ILE A 288 -5.16 12.34 -17.86
CA ILE A 288 -5.40 11.77 -16.54
C ILE A 288 -6.86 11.90 -16.11
N LYS A 289 -7.52 13.05 -16.37
CA LYS A 289 -8.89 13.32 -15.91
C LYS A 289 -9.93 12.35 -16.46
N GLU A 290 -9.66 11.75 -17.62
CA GLU A 290 -10.56 10.80 -18.30
C GLU A 290 -10.26 9.33 -17.92
N MET A 291 -9.20 9.08 -17.14
CA MET A 291 -8.83 7.71 -16.76
C MET A 291 -9.69 7.22 -15.60
N GLU A 292 -10.50 6.19 -15.86
CA GLU A 292 -11.27 5.52 -14.83
C GLU A 292 -10.36 4.93 -13.75
N GLY A 293 -10.72 5.18 -12.48
CA GLY A 293 -9.99 4.69 -11.32
C GLY A 293 -8.76 5.52 -10.95
N ILE A 294 -8.63 6.74 -11.51
CA ILE A 294 -7.64 7.75 -11.10
C ILE A 294 -8.37 9.01 -10.67
N HIS A 295 -7.98 9.57 -9.54
CA HIS A 295 -8.56 10.77 -8.95
C HIS A 295 -7.49 11.84 -8.74
N ILE A 296 -7.73 13.04 -9.27
CA ILE A 296 -6.87 14.21 -9.00
C ILE A 296 -7.32 14.79 -7.66
N ILE A 297 -6.50 14.60 -6.63
CA ILE A 297 -6.85 14.96 -5.24
C ILE A 297 -6.22 16.28 -4.79
N GLY A 298 -5.26 16.83 -5.53
CA GLY A 298 -4.56 18.06 -5.16
C GLY A 298 -3.45 18.43 -6.12
N TYR A 299 -2.47 19.18 -5.63
CA TYR A 299 -1.30 19.60 -6.40
C TYR A 299 -0.06 19.74 -5.50
N VAL A 300 1.11 19.74 -6.14
CA VAL A 300 2.41 19.95 -5.49
C VAL A 300 2.65 21.45 -5.31
N THR A 301 3.00 21.85 -4.09
CA THR A 301 3.30 23.24 -3.72
C THR A 301 4.80 23.52 -3.79
N GLU A 302 5.25 24.63 -3.25
CA GLU A 302 6.63 25.09 -3.31
C GLU A 302 7.59 24.22 -2.47
N GLU A 303 8.88 24.33 -2.74
CA GLU A 303 9.97 23.68 -1.99
C GLU A 303 9.93 24.08 -0.51
N GLY A 304 10.17 23.11 0.37
CA GLY A 304 10.25 23.31 1.81
C GLY A 304 8.91 23.46 2.53
N MET A 305 7.79 23.41 1.81
CA MET A 305 6.46 23.43 2.41
C MET A 305 6.08 22.03 2.94
N THR A 306 5.27 21.99 4.00
CA THR A 306 4.77 20.74 4.57
C THR A 306 3.45 20.32 3.87
N PRO A 307 3.22 19.03 3.65
CA PRO A 307 1.94 18.53 3.13
C PRO A 307 0.76 18.93 4.00
N VAL A 308 -0.29 19.43 3.37
CA VAL A 308 -1.52 19.89 4.03
C VAL A 308 -2.76 19.33 3.35
N MET A 309 -3.84 19.24 4.13
CA MET A 309 -5.19 18.97 3.61
C MET A 309 -6.08 20.18 3.83
N VAL A 310 -6.83 20.56 2.81
CA VAL A 310 -7.86 21.59 2.85
C VAL A 310 -9.21 20.94 3.09
N THR A 311 -9.88 21.34 4.16
CA THR A 311 -11.22 20.84 4.52
C THR A 311 -12.32 21.56 3.72
N PRO A 312 -13.56 21.02 3.70
CA PRO A 312 -14.71 21.68 3.07
C PRO A 312 -15.01 23.10 3.61
N GLN A 313 -14.57 23.39 4.83
CA GLN A 313 -14.70 24.71 5.45
C GLN A 313 -13.53 25.65 5.10
N ASN A 314 -12.69 25.24 4.12
CA ASN A 314 -11.50 25.98 3.70
C ASN A 314 -10.48 26.19 4.82
N THR A 315 -10.39 25.22 5.74
CA THR A 315 -9.38 25.19 6.81
C THR A 315 -8.24 24.29 6.39
N THR A 316 -7.01 24.73 6.58
CA THR A 316 -5.82 23.95 6.26
C THR A 316 -5.37 23.15 7.48
N ILE A 317 -5.18 21.85 7.31
CA ILE A 317 -4.69 20.91 8.34
C ILE A 317 -3.34 20.36 7.88
N THR A 318 -2.30 20.54 8.70
CA THR A 318 -0.99 19.91 8.46
C THR A 318 -1.08 18.40 8.62
N LEU A 319 -0.65 17.65 7.61
CA LEU A 319 -0.68 16.20 7.65
C LEU A 319 0.41 15.66 8.59
N ARG A 320 0.05 14.61 9.33
CA ARG A 320 0.94 13.91 10.25
C ARG A 320 0.73 12.40 10.10
N ALA A 321 1.81 11.63 10.23
CA ALA A 321 1.76 10.17 10.22
C ALA A 321 2.68 9.58 11.29
N GLN A 322 2.39 8.35 11.72
CA GLN A 322 3.26 7.61 12.63
C GLN A 322 4.60 7.34 11.95
N GLY A 323 5.70 7.51 12.68
CA GLY A 323 7.04 7.29 12.14
C GLY A 323 7.75 8.54 11.64
N PHE A 324 7.01 9.61 11.34
CA PHE A 324 7.55 10.94 11.06
C PHE A 324 7.64 11.83 12.33
N GLN A 325 7.20 11.34 13.47
CA GLN A 325 7.35 12.04 14.75
C GLN A 325 8.81 11.98 15.20
N GLY A 326 9.44 13.14 15.39
CA GLY A 326 10.78 13.23 15.96
C GLY A 326 11.75 14.17 15.27
N VAL A 327 11.25 15.04 14.39
CA VAL A 327 11.95 16.26 14.00
C VAL A 327 11.18 17.44 14.64
N GLU A 328 11.13 17.45 15.96
CA GLU A 328 10.99 18.70 16.71
C GLU A 328 12.41 19.15 17.03
N GLU A 329 12.71 20.38 16.67
CA GLU A 329 13.96 21.09 16.86
C GLU A 329 14.51 21.02 18.28
#